data_3ea4d242aacd99ab234ebc258665ece5
#
_entry.id   3ea4d242aacd99ab234ebc258665ece5
#
_cell.length_a   1.000
_cell.length_b   1.000
_cell.length_c   1.000
_cell.angle_alpha   90.00
_cell.angle_beta   90.00
_cell.angle_gamma   90.00
#
_symmetry.space_group_name_H-M   'P 1'
#
loop_
_entity.id
_entity.type
_entity.pdbx_description
1 polymer ?
#
loop_
_entity_poly.entity_id
_entity_poly.type
_entity_poly.pdbx_seq_one_letter_code
_entity_poly.pdbx_strand_id
1 'polypeptide(L)'
;MGFQTTGTASEFFAVDAAKITPLPDTMSFNEGAMIEPLAVAVHAAKRFPELAGAKVAILGSGPIGILLAQSCKALGAAQVLITDISDARLELARSCGADFAVNTRTRNFGEVMAECFGPDKADVIYDCAGNDTTMGQAIQYARKGSKLVLVAVYAGMAHVDLALLNDHELDLDSTMMYRHEDYVDAIRLVSEGKIQLKPLMSRHFAFGDYQKAYQYIDANREATMKILIDVAPCEE
;
A
#
# COMPACT_ATOMS: atom_id res chain seq x y z
N MET A 1 9.14 14.88 -7.82
CA MET A 1 10.01 15.63 -6.91
C MET A 1 10.78 14.63 -6.07
N GLY A 2 11.99 14.99 -5.60
CA GLY A 2 12.80 14.09 -4.76
C GLY A 2 13.67 13.06 -5.49
N PHE A 3 13.44 12.79 -6.77
CA PHE A 3 14.28 11.90 -7.60
C PHE A 3 15.11 12.67 -8.64
N GLN A 4 14.43 13.37 -9.53
CA GLN A 4 15.07 14.13 -10.63
C GLN A 4 15.25 15.61 -10.29
N THR A 5 14.60 16.07 -9.23
CA THR A 5 14.67 17.45 -8.72
C THR A 5 14.80 17.43 -7.21
N THR A 6 15.07 18.58 -6.59
CA THR A 6 15.07 18.74 -5.13
C THR A 6 13.76 18.24 -4.51
N GLY A 7 13.85 17.59 -3.35
CA GLY A 7 12.71 17.12 -2.57
C GLY A 7 12.21 18.17 -1.58
N THR A 8 11.10 17.83 -0.90
CA THR A 8 10.38 18.73 0.03
C THR A 8 10.89 18.66 1.48
N ALA A 9 11.97 17.93 1.76
CA ALA A 9 12.60 17.90 3.08
C ALA A 9 13.36 19.21 3.36
N SER A 10 12.64 20.33 3.49
CA SER A 10 13.15 21.67 3.68
C SER A 10 12.07 22.58 4.25
N GLU A 11 12.47 23.65 4.96
CA GLU A 11 11.53 24.64 5.52
C GLU A 11 10.79 25.42 4.42
N PHE A 12 11.45 25.62 3.28
CA PHE A 12 10.89 26.34 2.12
C PHE A 12 11.11 25.53 0.86
N PHE A 13 10.08 25.44 0.04
CA PHE A 13 10.14 24.73 -1.22
C PHE A 13 9.34 25.47 -2.30
N ALA A 14 10.00 25.82 -3.41
CA ALA A 14 9.34 26.44 -4.55
C ALA A 14 8.81 25.37 -5.51
N VAL A 15 7.53 25.41 -5.82
CA VAL A 15 6.85 24.49 -6.72
C VAL A 15 5.85 25.23 -7.59
N ASP A 16 5.61 24.72 -8.81
CA ASP A 16 4.58 25.22 -9.68
C ASP A 16 3.19 25.09 -9.02
N ALA A 17 2.45 26.18 -8.93
CA ALA A 17 1.12 26.23 -8.34
C ALA A 17 0.14 25.22 -8.97
N ALA A 18 0.30 24.91 -10.25
CA ALA A 18 -0.51 23.91 -10.95
C ALA A 18 -0.32 22.47 -10.42
N LYS A 19 0.73 22.24 -9.62
CA LYS A 19 1.03 20.94 -8.99
C LYS A 19 0.56 20.86 -7.54
N ILE A 20 -0.08 21.89 -7.03
CA ILE A 20 -0.59 21.94 -5.65
C ILE A 20 -2.05 21.50 -5.67
N THR A 21 -2.39 20.60 -4.76
CA THR A 21 -3.78 20.21 -4.46
C THR A 21 -4.14 20.74 -3.08
N PRO A 22 -5.12 21.65 -2.94
CA PRO A 22 -5.55 22.14 -1.65
C PRO A 22 -6.10 21.01 -0.77
N LEU A 23 -5.77 21.03 0.52
CA LEU A 23 -6.39 20.16 1.50
C LEU A 23 -7.66 20.83 2.04
N PRO A 24 -8.72 20.08 2.38
CA PRO A 24 -9.87 20.60 3.11
C PRO A 24 -9.45 21.15 4.49
N ASP A 25 -10.09 22.19 4.97
CA ASP A 25 -9.82 22.79 6.30
C ASP A 25 -10.02 21.80 7.46
N THR A 26 -10.79 20.73 7.23
CA THR A 26 -11.03 19.66 8.20
C THR A 26 -9.92 18.61 8.26
N MET A 27 -8.96 18.64 7.32
CA MET A 27 -7.86 17.68 7.23
C MET A 27 -6.61 18.24 7.89
N SER A 28 -6.08 17.55 8.89
CA SER A 28 -4.83 17.93 9.54
C SER A 28 -3.62 17.82 8.62
N PHE A 29 -2.54 18.56 8.92
CA PHE A 29 -1.27 18.43 8.19
C PHE A 29 -0.69 17.02 8.26
N ASN A 30 -0.89 16.31 9.37
CA ASN A 30 -0.48 14.92 9.50
C ASN A 30 -1.21 14.01 8.50
N GLU A 31 -2.51 14.19 8.35
CA GLU A 31 -3.29 13.47 7.34
C GLU A 31 -2.87 13.90 5.93
N GLY A 32 -2.64 15.19 5.71
CA GLY A 32 -2.14 15.74 4.45
C GLY A 32 -0.80 15.10 4.02
N ALA A 33 0.14 14.89 4.97
CA ALA A 33 1.39 14.22 4.71
C ALA A 33 1.23 12.75 4.29
N MET A 34 0.12 12.12 4.67
CA MET A 34 -0.22 10.73 4.32
C MET A 34 -0.97 10.59 2.99
N ILE A 35 -1.40 11.70 2.38
CA ILE A 35 -2.12 11.65 1.09
C ILE A 35 -1.21 11.13 -0.03
N GLU A 36 0.08 11.45 -0.01
CA GLU A 36 1.01 10.96 -1.03
C GLU A 36 1.09 9.42 -1.04
N PRO A 37 1.44 8.73 0.05
CA PRO A 37 1.46 7.26 0.04
C PRO A 37 0.07 6.65 -0.16
N LEU A 38 -1.02 7.32 0.22
CA LEU A 38 -2.37 6.88 -0.09
C LEU A 38 -2.67 6.99 -1.59
N ALA A 39 -2.21 8.04 -2.28
CA ALA A 39 -2.38 8.18 -3.72
C ALA A 39 -1.71 7.04 -4.49
N VAL A 40 -0.55 6.54 -4.03
CA VAL A 40 0.08 5.31 -4.58
C VAL A 40 -0.87 4.12 -4.45
N ALA A 41 -1.48 3.92 -3.29
CA ALA A 41 -2.40 2.82 -3.04
C ALA A 41 -3.69 2.94 -3.87
N VAL A 42 -4.26 4.13 -3.99
CA VAL A 42 -5.44 4.41 -4.83
C VAL A 42 -5.12 4.13 -6.30
N HIS A 43 -3.95 4.57 -6.78
CA HIS A 43 -3.50 4.31 -8.15
C HIS A 43 -3.35 2.81 -8.40
N ALA A 44 -2.72 2.08 -7.47
CA ALA A 44 -2.57 0.63 -7.56
C ALA A 44 -3.94 -0.07 -7.61
N ALA A 45 -4.88 0.32 -6.74
CA ALA A 45 -6.22 -0.25 -6.72
C ALA A 45 -6.94 -0.08 -8.06
N LYS A 46 -6.81 1.09 -8.71
CA LYS A 46 -7.40 1.37 -10.03
C LYS A 46 -6.78 0.58 -11.19
N ARG A 47 -5.65 -0.12 -10.98
CA ARG A 47 -5.09 -1.02 -12.01
C ARG A 47 -5.99 -2.25 -12.26
N PHE A 48 -6.96 -2.51 -11.37
CA PHE A 48 -8.02 -3.49 -11.58
C PHE A 48 -9.38 -2.77 -11.54
N PRO A 49 -9.92 -2.38 -12.72
CA PRO A 49 -11.16 -1.58 -12.79
C PRO A 49 -12.40 -2.28 -12.23
N GLU A 50 -12.42 -3.61 -12.22
CA GLU A 50 -13.55 -4.44 -11.78
C GLU A 50 -13.54 -4.69 -10.26
N LEU A 51 -13.05 -3.74 -9.46
CA LEU A 51 -12.93 -3.88 -7.99
C LEU A 51 -14.27 -4.07 -7.28
N ALA A 52 -15.35 -3.49 -7.78
CA ALA A 52 -16.65 -3.62 -7.14
C ALA A 52 -17.11 -5.09 -7.10
N GLY A 53 -17.26 -5.62 -5.89
CA GLY A 53 -17.61 -7.03 -5.65
C GLY A 53 -16.44 -8.03 -5.74
N ALA A 54 -15.23 -7.57 -6.06
CA ALA A 54 -14.06 -8.43 -6.24
C ALA A 54 -13.51 -9.00 -4.93
N LYS A 55 -12.86 -10.16 -5.03
CA LYS A 55 -12.02 -10.79 -4.02
C LYS A 55 -10.56 -10.39 -4.28
N VAL A 56 -9.95 -9.70 -3.34
CA VAL A 56 -8.62 -9.10 -3.46
C VAL A 56 -7.64 -9.78 -2.52
N ALA A 57 -6.48 -10.22 -3.02
CA ALA A 57 -5.37 -10.67 -2.20
C ALA A 57 -4.21 -9.68 -2.28
N ILE A 58 -3.58 -9.36 -1.14
CA ILE A 58 -2.46 -8.42 -1.03
C ILE A 58 -1.31 -9.12 -0.31
N LEU A 59 -0.16 -9.19 -0.95
CA LEU A 59 1.07 -9.75 -0.39
C LEU A 59 1.93 -8.62 0.17
N GLY A 60 2.09 -8.60 1.50
CA GLY A 60 2.78 -7.55 2.25
C GLY A 60 1.83 -6.59 2.96
N SER A 61 1.94 -6.55 4.30
CA SER A 61 1.17 -5.68 5.21
C SER A 61 2.01 -4.48 5.70
N GLY A 62 2.83 -3.93 4.81
CA GLY A 62 3.52 -2.66 5.03
C GLY A 62 2.56 -1.47 4.86
N PRO A 63 3.06 -0.22 4.98
CA PRO A 63 2.22 0.98 4.85
C PRO A 63 1.40 1.00 3.55
N ILE A 64 2.02 0.67 2.42
CA ILE A 64 1.33 0.65 1.12
C ILE A 64 0.31 -0.48 1.05
N GLY A 65 0.63 -1.69 1.54
CA GLY A 65 -0.31 -2.81 1.54
C GLY A 65 -1.57 -2.54 2.37
N ILE A 66 -1.43 -1.92 3.56
CA ILE A 66 -2.57 -1.56 4.41
C ILE A 66 -3.40 -0.43 3.77
N LEU A 67 -2.75 0.59 3.21
CA LEU A 67 -3.45 1.67 2.49
C LEU A 67 -4.18 1.12 1.25
N LEU A 68 -3.57 0.16 0.54
CA LEU A 68 -4.19 -0.51 -0.60
C LEU A 68 -5.39 -1.36 -0.18
N ALA A 69 -5.29 -2.10 0.93
CA ALA A 69 -6.42 -2.86 1.47
C ALA A 69 -7.63 -1.96 1.76
N GLN A 70 -7.39 -0.83 2.44
CA GLN A 70 -8.42 0.16 2.70
C GLN A 70 -8.97 0.77 1.39
N SER A 71 -8.09 1.09 0.43
CA SER A 71 -8.49 1.65 -0.87
C SER A 71 -9.36 0.67 -1.66
N CYS A 72 -9.00 -0.62 -1.69
CA CYS A 72 -9.81 -1.65 -2.33
C CYS A 72 -11.20 -1.77 -1.68
N LYS A 73 -11.27 -1.78 -0.34
CA LYS A 73 -12.56 -1.77 0.38
C LYS A 73 -13.38 -0.52 0.07
N ALA A 74 -12.75 0.65 0.10
CA ALA A 74 -13.40 1.94 -0.19
C ALA A 74 -13.95 2.03 -1.63
N LEU A 75 -13.31 1.33 -2.57
CA LEU A 75 -13.70 1.24 -3.97
C LEU A 75 -14.65 0.05 -4.27
N GLY A 76 -15.07 -0.68 -3.24
CA GLY A 76 -16.15 -1.66 -3.35
C GLY A 76 -15.73 -3.13 -3.41
N ALA A 77 -14.47 -3.47 -3.13
CA ALA A 77 -14.06 -4.87 -3.02
C ALA A 77 -14.91 -5.61 -1.98
N ALA A 78 -15.41 -6.80 -2.32
CA ALA A 78 -16.23 -7.60 -1.42
C ALA A 78 -15.41 -8.13 -0.24
N GLN A 79 -14.23 -8.68 -0.55
CA GLN A 79 -13.33 -9.26 0.45
C GLN A 79 -11.88 -8.89 0.15
N VAL A 80 -11.12 -8.60 1.20
CA VAL A 80 -9.68 -8.32 1.12
C VAL A 80 -8.93 -9.24 2.08
N LEU A 81 -8.07 -10.08 1.51
CA LEU A 81 -7.04 -10.84 2.22
C LEU A 81 -5.72 -10.09 2.13
N ILE A 82 -5.09 -9.83 3.27
CA ILE A 82 -3.73 -9.32 3.32
C ILE A 82 -2.82 -10.31 4.04
N THR A 83 -1.60 -10.49 3.55
CA THR A 83 -0.63 -11.41 4.14
C THR A 83 0.68 -10.71 4.48
N ASP A 84 1.34 -11.19 5.52
CA ASP A 84 2.68 -10.74 5.93
C ASP A 84 3.35 -11.86 6.74
N ILE A 85 4.60 -11.65 7.14
CA ILE A 85 5.33 -12.49 8.06
C ILE A 85 5.39 -11.90 9.49
N SER A 86 4.86 -10.70 9.71
CA SER A 86 4.80 -9.98 10.98
C SER A 86 3.38 -9.96 11.53
N ASP A 87 3.16 -10.60 12.67
CA ASP A 87 1.85 -10.61 13.34
C ASP A 87 1.39 -9.21 13.77
N ALA A 88 2.34 -8.35 14.18
CA ALA A 88 2.03 -6.97 14.57
C ALA A 88 1.46 -6.16 13.40
N ARG A 89 2.03 -6.30 12.20
CA ARG A 89 1.52 -5.65 10.98
C ARG A 89 0.16 -6.19 10.56
N LEU A 90 -0.04 -7.49 10.71
CA LEU A 90 -1.32 -8.13 10.40
C LEU A 90 -2.43 -7.70 11.35
N GLU A 91 -2.12 -7.50 12.64
CA GLU A 91 -3.09 -6.96 13.60
C GLU A 91 -3.49 -5.53 13.24
N LEU A 92 -2.53 -4.71 12.84
CA LEU A 92 -2.81 -3.37 12.34
C LEU A 92 -3.68 -3.40 11.06
N ALA A 93 -3.41 -4.32 10.14
CA ALA A 93 -4.22 -4.48 8.93
C ALA A 93 -5.68 -4.86 9.26
N ARG A 94 -5.90 -5.74 10.24
CA ARG A 94 -7.25 -6.06 10.74
C ARG A 94 -7.95 -4.84 11.31
N SER A 95 -7.27 -4.07 12.15
CA SER A 95 -7.81 -2.85 12.75
C SER A 95 -8.15 -1.78 11.69
N CYS A 96 -7.47 -1.82 10.54
CA CYS A 96 -7.72 -0.96 9.38
C CYS A 96 -8.75 -1.55 8.39
N GLY A 97 -9.45 -2.65 8.72
CA GLY A 97 -10.59 -3.16 7.96
C GLY A 97 -10.29 -4.22 6.91
N ALA A 98 -9.12 -4.87 6.94
CA ALA A 98 -8.90 -6.08 6.15
C ALA A 98 -9.79 -7.22 6.67
N ASP A 99 -10.49 -7.92 5.77
CA ASP A 99 -11.39 -9.01 6.15
C ASP A 99 -10.60 -10.23 6.67
N PHE A 100 -9.46 -10.51 6.04
CA PHE A 100 -8.55 -11.57 6.45
C PHE A 100 -7.12 -11.05 6.50
N ALA A 101 -6.40 -11.36 7.58
CA ALA A 101 -4.98 -11.02 7.71
C ALA A 101 -4.23 -12.24 8.24
N VAL A 102 -3.32 -12.82 7.44
CA VAL A 102 -2.75 -14.14 7.68
C VAL A 102 -1.24 -14.13 7.56
N ASN A 103 -0.57 -14.78 8.53
CA ASN A 103 0.88 -14.92 8.56
C ASN A 103 1.33 -16.07 7.65
N THR A 104 1.99 -15.73 6.54
CA THR A 104 2.49 -16.71 5.56
C THR A 104 3.84 -17.33 5.94
N ARG A 105 4.44 -16.96 7.08
CA ARG A 105 5.55 -17.73 7.65
C ARG A 105 5.08 -19.08 8.19
N THR A 106 3.83 -19.15 8.67
CA THR A 106 3.25 -20.34 9.32
C THR A 106 2.14 -21.00 8.51
N ARG A 107 1.64 -20.34 7.48
CA ARG A 107 0.52 -20.82 6.66
C ARG A 107 0.88 -20.77 5.18
N ASN A 108 0.44 -21.78 4.41
CA ASN A 108 0.59 -21.78 2.95
C ASN A 108 -0.38 -20.79 2.32
N PHE A 109 0.11 -19.92 1.44
CA PHE A 109 -0.69 -18.87 0.81
C PHE A 109 -1.84 -19.41 -0.05
N GLY A 110 -1.59 -20.51 -0.78
CA GLY A 110 -2.63 -21.14 -1.62
C GLY A 110 -3.77 -21.75 -0.81
N GLU A 111 -3.46 -22.40 0.31
CA GLU A 111 -4.45 -22.93 1.25
C GLU A 111 -5.27 -21.79 1.87
N VAL A 112 -4.60 -20.72 2.30
CA VAL A 112 -5.25 -19.54 2.87
C VAL A 112 -6.21 -18.90 1.86
N MET A 113 -5.80 -18.74 0.60
CA MET A 113 -6.70 -18.20 -0.44
C MET A 113 -7.93 -19.09 -0.66
N ALA A 114 -7.75 -20.41 -0.67
CA ALA A 114 -8.89 -21.34 -0.85
C ALA A 114 -9.85 -21.29 0.35
N GLU A 115 -9.32 -21.16 1.56
CA GLU A 115 -10.14 -21.02 2.77
C GLU A 115 -10.92 -19.68 2.80
N CYS A 116 -10.27 -18.57 2.46
CA CYS A 116 -10.88 -17.24 2.51
C CYS A 116 -11.87 -16.99 1.37
N PHE A 117 -11.54 -17.46 0.17
CA PHE A 117 -12.25 -17.09 -1.06
C PHE A 117 -12.97 -18.25 -1.74
N GLY A 118 -12.75 -19.49 -1.27
CA GLY A 118 -13.26 -20.70 -1.91
C GLY A 118 -12.44 -21.09 -3.16
N PRO A 119 -12.98 -22.03 -3.99
CA PRO A 119 -12.26 -22.61 -5.11
C PRO A 119 -11.87 -21.57 -6.20
N ASP A 120 -12.66 -20.50 -6.35
CA ASP A 120 -12.41 -19.46 -7.35
C ASP A 120 -11.28 -18.52 -6.96
N LYS A 121 -10.78 -18.57 -5.72
CA LYS A 121 -9.64 -17.77 -5.23
C LYS A 121 -9.86 -16.24 -5.39
N ALA A 122 -8.77 -15.47 -5.55
CA ALA A 122 -8.83 -14.04 -5.76
C ALA A 122 -9.03 -13.66 -7.23
N ASP A 123 -9.74 -12.56 -7.48
CA ASP A 123 -9.89 -11.95 -8.81
C ASP A 123 -8.64 -11.17 -9.21
N VAL A 124 -7.97 -10.57 -8.21
CA VAL A 124 -6.72 -9.84 -8.37
C VAL A 124 -5.78 -10.08 -7.18
N ILE A 125 -4.48 -10.20 -7.47
CA ILE A 125 -3.42 -10.28 -6.45
C ILE A 125 -2.48 -9.10 -6.63
N TYR A 126 -2.23 -8.35 -5.54
CA TYR A 126 -1.27 -7.25 -5.50
C TYR A 126 -0.01 -7.68 -4.74
N ASP A 127 1.16 -7.53 -5.35
CA ASP A 127 2.44 -7.73 -4.66
C ASP A 127 2.99 -6.38 -4.15
N CYS A 128 2.86 -6.16 -2.83
CA CYS A 128 3.39 -5.01 -2.10
C CYS A 128 4.68 -5.35 -1.33
N ALA A 129 5.13 -6.60 -1.33
CA ALA A 129 6.33 -7.05 -0.63
C ALA A 129 7.59 -7.00 -1.50
N GLY A 130 7.48 -7.34 -2.78
CA GLY A 130 8.53 -7.14 -3.78
C GLY A 130 9.75 -8.05 -3.64
N ASN A 131 9.53 -9.35 -3.60
CA ASN A 131 10.59 -10.34 -3.61
C ASN A 131 10.19 -11.59 -4.40
N ASP A 132 11.18 -12.44 -4.74
CA ASP A 132 10.96 -13.64 -5.55
C ASP A 132 9.93 -14.60 -4.91
N THR A 133 9.89 -14.69 -3.58
CA THR A 133 8.95 -15.56 -2.86
C THR A 133 7.51 -15.10 -3.05
N THR A 134 7.22 -13.81 -2.86
CA THR A 134 5.86 -13.30 -2.97
C THR A 134 5.36 -13.30 -4.40
N MET A 135 6.20 -12.93 -5.36
CA MET A 135 5.84 -13.01 -6.78
C MET A 135 5.65 -14.47 -7.23
N GLY A 136 6.52 -15.37 -6.80
CA GLY A 136 6.37 -16.80 -7.07
C GLY A 136 5.07 -17.37 -6.52
N GLN A 137 4.71 -17.00 -5.28
CA GLN A 137 3.42 -17.38 -4.68
C GLN A 137 2.24 -16.78 -5.44
N ALA A 138 2.32 -15.50 -5.84
CA ALA A 138 1.27 -14.85 -6.61
C ALA A 138 1.00 -15.61 -7.92
N ILE A 139 2.04 -15.95 -8.70
CA ILE A 139 1.90 -16.69 -9.96
C ILE A 139 1.38 -18.11 -9.72
N GLN A 140 1.97 -18.83 -8.74
CA GLN A 140 1.65 -20.24 -8.48
C GLN A 140 0.18 -20.43 -8.03
N TYR A 141 -0.33 -19.54 -7.19
CA TYR A 141 -1.63 -19.71 -6.55
C TYR A 141 -2.73 -18.85 -7.14
N ALA A 142 -2.43 -18.00 -8.13
CA ALA A 142 -3.45 -17.24 -8.85
C ALA A 142 -4.52 -18.15 -9.47
N ARG A 143 -5.72 -17.63 -9.63
CA ARG A 143 -6.73 -18.24 -10.50
C ARG A 143 -6.30 -18.04 -11.95
N LYS A 144 -6.48 -19.07 -12.79
CA LYS A 144 -6.21 -18.94 -14.23
C LYS A 144 -7.06 -17.80 -14.82
N GLY A 145 -6.43 -16.97 -15.64
CA GLY A 145 -7.04 -15.79 -16.27
C GLY A 145 -7.25 -14.61 -15.32
N SER A 146 -6.65 -14.62 -14.10
CA SER A 146 -6.76 -13.48 -13.17
C SER A 146 -5.61 -12.49 -13.33
N LYS A 147 -5.73 -11.36 -12.62
CA LYS A 147 -4.76 -10.26 -12.70
C LYS A 147 -3.77 -10.28 -11.54
N LEU A 148 -2.50 -10.05 -11.86
CA LEU A 148 -1.44 -9.74 -10.90
C LEU A 148 -1.02 -8.28 -11.09
N VAL A 149 -0.87 -7.53 -9.99
CA VAL A 149 -0.39 -6.16 -10.03
C VAL A 149 0.87 -6.03 -9.16
N LEU A 150 1.98 -5.74 -9.80
CA LEU A 150 3.24 -5.44 -9.12
C LEU A 150 3.20 -4.00 -8.60
N VAL A 151 3.18 -3.85 -7.28
CA VAL A 151 3.15 -2.55 -6.58
C VAL A 151 4.51 -2.22 -5.96
N ALA A 152 5.21 -3.23 -5.47
CA ALA A 152 6.49 -3.06 -4.81
C ALA A 152 7.61 -2.65 -5.76
N VAL A 153 8.60 -1.93 -5.22
CA VAL A 153 9.84 -1.61 -5.93
C VAL A 153 10.89 -2.66 -5.61
N TYR A 154 11.31 -3.41 -6.62
CA TYR A 154 12.36 -4.40 -6.47
C TYR A 154 13.75 -3.75 -6.39
N ALA A 155 14.60 -4.26 -5.51
CA ALA A 155 15.97 -3.79 -5.36
C ALA A 155 16.93 -4.30 -6.47
N GLY A 156 16.50 -5.29 -7.26
CA GLY A 156 17.29 -5.91 -8.31
C GLY A 156 16.42 -6.71 -9.29
N MET A 157 17.05 -7.57 -10.09
CA MET A 157 16.32 -8.46 -10.99
C MET A 157 15.53 -9.50 -10.21
N ALA A 158 14.27 -9.69 -10.56
CA ALA A 158 13.41 -10.72 -10.02
C ALA A 158 13.48 -12.00 -10.86
N HIS A 159 13.34 -13.15 -10.19
CA HIS A 159 13.20 -14.45 -10.88
C HIS A 159 11.71 -14.80 -10.95
N VAL A 160 11.19 -14.83 -12.16
CA VAL A 160 9.76 -15.05 -12.42
C VAL A 160 9.59 -16.28 -13.30
N ASP A 161 8.72 -17.20 -12.90
CA ASP A 161 8.34 -18.37 -13.73
C ASP A 161 7.37 -17.92 -14.83
N LEU A 162 7.93 -17.54 -15.98
CA LEU A 162 7.15 -17.10 -17.13
C LEU A 162 6.40 -18.27 -17.81
N ALA A 163 6.86 -19.51 -17.63
CA ALA A 163 6.17 -20.67 -18.18
C ALA A 163 4.84 -20.91 -17.44
N LEU A 164 4.89 -20.82 -16.10
CA LEU A 164 3.69 -20.95 -15.27
C LEU A 164 2.74 -19.74 -15.42
N LEU A 165 3.29 -18.53 -15.54
CA LEU A 165 2.51 -17.32 -15.80
C LEU A 165 1.72 -17.46 -17.11
N ASN A 166 2.37 -17.98 -18.18
CA ASN A 166 1.73 -18.24 -19.46
C ASN A 166 0.71 -19.39 -19.39
N ASP A 167 1.03 -20.52 -18.71
CA ASP A 167 0.10 -21.65 -18.56
C ASP A 167 -1.17 -21.24 -17.82
N HIS A 168 -1.05 -20.32 -16.86
CA HIS A 168 -2.19 -19.78 -16.13
C HIS A 168 -2.89 -18.62 -16.84
N GLU A 169 -2.38 -18.17 -18.00
CA GLU A 169 -2.93 -17.03 -18.76
C GLU A 169 -3.12 -15.79 -17.89
N LEU A 170 -2.10 -15.46 -17.05
CA LEU A 170 -2.19 -14.37 -16.10
C LEU A 170 -1.89 -13.03 -16.76
N ASP A 171 -2.69 -12.01 -16.45
CA ASP A 171 -2.41 -10.62 -16.81
C ASP A 171 -1.50 -9.99 -15.74
N LEU A 172 -0.20 -9.87 -16.05
CA LEU A 172 0.77 -9.22 -15.17
C LEU A 172 0.89 -7.74 -15.52
N ASP A 173 0.43 -6.90 -14.62
CA ASP A 173 0.51 -5.45 -14.73
C ASP A 173 1.43 -4.87 -13.66
N SER A 174 1.82 -3.61 -13.81
CA SER A 174 2.63 -2.88 -12.84
C SER A 174 2.07 -1.50 -12.54
N THR A 175 2.43 -0.97 -11.40
CA THR A 175 2.08 0.40 -11.01
C THR A 175 3.30 1.11 -10.43
N MET A 176 3.41 2.40 -10.70
CA MET A 176 4.47 3.25 -10.16
C MET A 176 3.91 4.62 -9.86
N MET A 177 4.15 5.08 -8.60
CA MET A 177 3.70 6.40 -8.19
C MET A 177 2.17 6.56 -8.31
N TYR A 178 1.71 7.66 -8.89
CA TYR A 178 0.31 8.10 -8.95
C TYR A 178 0.13 9.17 -10.02
N ARG A 179 -1.11 9.51 -10.32
CA ARG A 179 -1.52 10.66 -11.13
C ARG A 179 -2.18 11.72 -10.25
N HIS A 180 -2.41 12.91 -10.80
CA HIS A 180 -3.06 14.00 -10.06
C HIS A 180 -4.46 13.61 -9.55
N GLU A 181 -5.24 12.93 -10.38
CA GLU A 181 -6.57 12.43 -10.01
C GLU A 181 -6.55 11.48 -8.82
N ASP A 182 -5.46 10.75 -8.59
CA ASP A 182 -5.33 9.83 -7.46
C ASP A 182 -5.16 10.57 -6.12
N TYR A 183 -4.53 11.77 -6.16
CA TYR A 183 -4.52 12.68 -5.00
C TYR A 183 -5.91 13.19 -4.66
N VAL A 184 -6.66 13.62 -5.67
CA VAL A 184 -8.05 14.12 -5.49
C VAL A 184 -8.92 13.01 -4.89
N ASP A 185 -8.81 11.79 -5.41
CA ASP A 185 -9.56 10.65 -4.88
C ASP A 185 -9.10 10.26 -3.47
N ALA A 186 -7.79 10.29 -3.19
CA ALA A 186 -7.25 10.02 -1.86
C ALA A 186 -7.80 11.00 -0.81
N ILE A 187 -7.77 12.31 -1.10
CA ILE A 187 -8.34 13.36 -0.24
C ILE A 187 -9.84 13.11 -0.02
N ARG A 188 -10.59 12.83 -1.08
CA ARG A 188 -12.02 12.54 -1.01
C ARG A 188 -12.31 11.32 -0.12
N LEU A 189 -11.60 10.21 -0.30
CA LEU A 189 -11.81 8.98 0.47
C LEU A 189 -11.51 9.17 1.97
N VAL A 190 -10.49 9.97 2.32
CA VAL A 190 -10.21 10.34 3.71
C VAL A 190 -11.32 11.22 4.27
N SER A 191 -11.74 12.25 3.52
CA SER A 191 -12.80 13.18 3.95
C SER A 191 -14.15 12.48 4.12
N GLU A 192 -14.41 11.42 3.37
CA GLU A 192 -15.61 10.57 3.51
C GLU A 192 -15.49 9.56 4.68
N GLY A 193 -14.36 9.56 5.42
CA GLY A 193 -14.12 8.63 6.53
C GLY A 193 -13.90 7.17 6.11
N LYS A 194 -13.63 6.92 4.82
CA LYS A 194 -13.43 5.57 4.29
C LYS A 194 -12.00 5.03 4.49
N ILE A 195 -11.05 5.92 4.78
CA ILE A 195 -9.64 5.59 4.99
C ILE A 195 -9.19 6.10 6.35
N GLN A 196 -8.54 5.24 7.11
CA GLN A 196 -7.93 5.55 8.40
C GLN A 196 -6.42 5.72 8.24
N LEU A 197 -5.92 6.95 8.36
CA LEU A 197 -4.49 7.25 8.21
C LEU A 197 -3.74 7.20 9.56
N LYS A 198 -4.40 7.65 10.62
CA LYS A 198 -3.80 7.81 11.96
C LYS A 198 -3.13 6.53 12.51
N PRO A 199 -3.72 5.32 12.37
CA PRO A 199 -3.07 4.10 12.84
C PRO A 199 -1.72 3.79 12.18
N LEU A 200 -1.45 4.35 11.00
CA LEU A 200 -0.21 4.16 10.25
C LEU A 200 0.89 5.17 10.60
N MET A 201 0.59 6.20 11.37
CA MET A 201 1.55 7.21 11.83
C MET A 201 2.22 6.73 13.11
N SER A 202 3.40 6.12 12.98
CA SER A 202 4.07 5.45 14.11
C SER A 202 4.72 6.43 15.08
N ARG A 203 5.34 7.50 14.58
CA ARG A 203 6.08 8.45 15.40
C ARG A 203 6.38 9.75 14.66
N HIS A 204 6.53 10.84 15.43
CA HIS A 204 6.98 12.15 14.99
C HIS A 204 8.41 12.43 15.41
N PHE A 205 9.15 13.16 14.58
CA PHE A 205 10.47 13.71 14.89
C PHE A 205 10.54 15.16 14.45
N ALA A 206 11.18 15.99 15.24
CA ALA A 206 11.49 17.36 14.83
C ALA A 206 12.44 17.36 13.62
N PHE A 207 12.37 18.39 12.78
CA PHE A 207 13.21 18.49 11.57
C PHE A 207 14.72 18.41 11.88
N GLY A 208 15.17 19.02 13.00
CA GLY A 208 16.55 18.91 13.46
C GLY A 208 16.99 17.49 13.84
N ASP A 209 16.06 16.58 14.07
CA ASP A 209 16.31 15.17 14.41
C ASP A 209 16.14 14.22 13.21
N TYR A 210 16.16 14.76 11.97
CA TYR A 210 15.94 14.01 10.74
C TYR A 210 16.76 12.72 10.65
N GLN A 211 18.06 12.77 10.98
CA GLN A 211 18.91 11.59 10.99
C GLN A 211 18.49 10.55 12.05
N LYS A 212 18.05 11.00 13.22
CA LYS A 212 17.58 10.12 14.30
C LYS A 212 16.31 9.37 13.88
N ALA A 213 15.45 9.99 13.04
CA ALA A 213 14.27 9.34 12.51
C ALA A 213 14.63 8.12 11.65
N TYR A 214 15.63 8.22 10.78
CA TYR A 214 16.11 7.09 9.98
C TYR A 214 16.75 6.00 10.85
N GLN A 215 17.57 6.38 11.83
CA GLN A 215 18.14 5.43 12.79
C GLN A 215 17.04 4.68 13.58
N TYR A 216 15.97 5.39 13.94
CA TYR A 216 14.82 4.78 14.60
C TYR A 216 14.11 3.76 13.70
N ILE A 217 13.88 4.08 12.42
CA ILE A 217 13.30 3.16 11.44
C ILE A 217 14.15 1.89 11.34
N ASP A 218 15.47 2.03 11.22
CA ASP A 218 16.39 0.89 11.09
C ASP A 218 16.37 -0.02 12.32
N ALA A 219 16.27 0.57 13.51
CA ALA A 219 16.22 -0.16 14.77
C ALA A 219 14.84 -0.79 15.07
N ASN A 220 13.75 -0.29 14.45
CA ASN A 220 12.37 -0.66 14.78
C ASN A 220 11.53 -1.01 13.54
N ARG A 221 12.11 -1.68 12.55
CA ARG A 221 11.49 -1.95 11.23
C ARG A 221 10.12 -2.63 11.31
N GLU A 222 9.94 -3.57 12.25
CA GLU A 222 8.67 -4.31 12.37
C GLU A 222 7.54 -3.45 12.95
N ALA A 223 7.87 -2.57 13.90
CA ALA A 223 6.90 -1.72 14.58
C ALA A 223 6.66 -0.38 13.86
N THR A 224 7.48 -0.06 12.86
CA THR A 224 7.39 1.22 12.17
C THR A 224 6.61 1.10 10.86
N MET A 225 5.55 1.92 10.73
CA MET A 225 4.80 2.10 9.49
C MET A 225 5.24 3.39 8.78
N LYS A 226 4.81 4.55 9.25
CA LYS A 226 5.22 5.86 8.73
C LYS A 226 5.74 6.74 9.87
N ILE A 227 6.87 7.36 9.63
CA ILE A 227 7.44 8.40 10.49
C ILE A 227 7.11 9.74 9.86
N LEU A 228 6.67 10.69 10.67
CA LEU A 228 6.43 12.06 10.27
C LEU A 228 7.57 12.95 10.79
N ILE A 229 7.97 13.91 9.97
CA ILE A 229 8.99 14.91 10.30
C ILE A 229 8.28 16.26 10.39
N ASP A 230 8.30 16.87 11.56
CA ASP A 230 7.69 18.18 11.81
C ASP A 230 8.70 19.26 11.41
N VAL A 231 8.50 19.87 10.23
CA VAL A 231 9.41 20.88 9.67
C VAL A 231 9.26 22.22 10.38
N ALA A 232 8.05 22.56 10.82
CA ALA A 232 7.74 23.69 11.68
C ALA A 232 6.99 23.21 12.92
N PRO A 233 7.02 23.95 14.05
CA PRO A 233 6.16 23.65 15.18
C PRO A 233 4.70 23.62 14.68
N CYS A 234 4.04 22.47 14.80
CA CYS A 234 2.60 22.39 14.57
C CYS A 234 1.92 23.21 15.68
N GLU A 235 1.23 24.28 15.33
CA GLU A 235 0.20 24.83 16.20
C GLU A 235 -0.91 23.76 16.26
N GLU A 236 -1.14 23.21 17.46
CA GLU A 236 -2.18 22.21 17.74
C GLU A 236 -3.60 22.76 17.52
#